data_235baca88809eedc42133f48a813f774
#
_entry.id   235baca88809eedc42133f48a813f774
#
_cell.length_a   1.000
_cell.length_b   1.000
_cell.length_c   1.000
_cell.angle_alpha   90.00
_cell.angle_beta   90.00
_cell.angle_gamma   90.00
#
_symmetry.space_group_name_H-M   'P 1'
#
loop_
_entity.id
_entity.type
_entity.pdbx_description
1 polymer ?
#
loop_
_entity_poly.entity_id
_entity_poly.type
_entity_poly.pdbx_seq_one_letter_code
_entity_poly.pdbx_strand_id
1 'polypeptide(L)'
;DATLTYELETNTGFSVQAMARHRNDQPAGQLQYWKNNGETPGQWDEKNTLVHDITTTELGVTLRYAPGETFVNTKQRRVPVSLDAPTFTLSHTAGFKGVLGGEYNFNLTEASIRKRFWLGSWGKLDVTARAGAQWNTVPFPLLNLPMANLSYITQNNESFNLINNMEFLNDRYASLN
;
A
#
# COMPACT_ATOMS: atom_id res chain seq x y z
N ASP A 1 12.16 4.03 -12.15
CA ASP A 1 11.49 4.40 -10.89
C ASP A 1 12.47 5.13 -9.97
N ALA A 2 12.00 6.19 -9.34
CA ALA A 2 12.76 6.94 -8.34
C ALA A 2 11.88 7.13 -7.09
N THR A 3 12.44 6.80 -5.92
CA THR A 3 11.76 7.00 -4.63
C THR A 3 12.71 7.68 -3.67
N LEU A 4 12.26 8.78 -3.08
CA LEU A 4 12.92 9.48 -1.99
C LEU A 4 12.06 9.29 -0.74
N THR A 5 12.67 8.81 0.34
CA THR A 5 12.00 8.60 1.61
C THR A 5 12.78 9.30 2.71
N TYR A 6 12.06 10.03 3.55
CA TYR A 6 12.59 10.64 4.77
C TYR A 6 11.77 10.15 5.96
N GLU A 7 12.43 9.65 6.99
CA GLU A 7 11.79 9.14 8.20
C GLU A 7 12.32 9.86 9.44
N LEU A 8 11.39 10.31 10.27
CA LEU A 8 11.65 10.87 11.58
C LEU A 8 11.09 9.94 12.65
N GLU A 9 11.96 9.41 13.48
CA GLU A 9 11.62 8.51 14.59
C GLU A 9 11.79 9.22 15.94
N THR A 10 10.84 9.00 16.84
CA THR A 10 10.89 9.52 18.22
C THR A 10 11.15 8.39 19.22
N ASN A 11 11.59 8.76 20.42
CA ASN A 11 11.79 7.79 21.51
C ASN A 11 10.49 7.31 22.17
N THR A 12 9.34 7.85 21.76
CA THR A 12 8.02 7.51 22.29
C THR A 12 7.29 6.46 21.46
N GLY A 13 7.97 5.85 20.46
CA GLY A 13 7.36 4.89 19.54
C GLY A 13 6.52 5.53 18.44
N PHE A 14 6.59 6.85 18.29
CA PHE A 14 5.97 7.58 17.18
C PHE A 14 6.98 7.83 16.08
N SER A 15 6.64 7.57 14.82
CA SER A 15 7.44 7.94 13.66
C SER A 15 6.58 8.53 12.55
N VAL A 16 7.18 9.39 11.76
CA VAL A 16 6.61 10.02 10.58
C VAL A 16 7.52 9.76 9.40
N GLN A 17 6.99 9.20 8.35
CA GLN A 17 7.69 8.99 7.10
C GLN A 17 7.06 9.85 6.01
N ALA A 18 7.87 10.60 5.29
CA ALA A 18 7.49 11.30 4.07
C ALA A 18 8.13 10.59 2.87
N MET A 19 7.38 10.41 1.82
CA MET A 19 7.81 9.74 0.58
C MET A 19 7.47 10.60 -0.62
N ALA A 20 8.44 10.74 -1.54
CA ALA A 20 8.19 11.22 -2.89
C ALA A 20 8.58 10.11 -3.86
N ARG A 21 7.68 9.72 -4.75
CA ARG A 21 7.90 8.62 -5.69
C ARG A 21 7.48 9.02 -7.09
N HIS A 22 8.33 8.71 -8.04
CA HIS A 22 8.04 8.79 -9.46
C HIS A 22 8.29 7.43 -10.09
N ARG A 23 7.30 6.89 -10.78
CA ARG A 23 7.40 5.58 -11.41
C ARG A 23 6.69 5.54 -12.76
N ASN A 24 7.19 4.71 -13.64
CA ASN A 24 6.54 4.28 -14.86
C ASN A 24 6.35 2.77 -14.79
N ASP A 25 5.09 2.34 -14.72
CA ASP A 25 4.72 0.93 -14.63
C ASP A 25 4.40 0.43 -16.03
N GLN A 26 5.13 -0.59 -16.48
CA GLN A 26 4.92 -1.27 -17.74
C GLN A 26 4.43 -2.69 -17.46
N PRO A 27 3.28 -3.10 -17.99
CA PRO A 27 2.81 -4.47 -17.86
C PRO A 27 3.74 -5.44 -18.58
N ALA A 28 3.80 -6.66 -18.08
CA ALA A 28 4.61 -7.71 -18.69
C ALA A 28 4.06 -8.15 -20.04
N GLY A 29 4.95 -8.35 -21.02
CA GLY A 29 4.60 -8.86 -22.35
C GLY A 29 3.86 -7.85 -23.21
N GLN A 30 2.80 -8.29 -23.88
CA GLN A 30 1.99 -7.49 -24.78
C GLN A 30 0.69 -6.97 -24.12
N LEU A 31 0.60 -7.03 -22.80
CA LEU A 31 -0.56 -6.52 -22.08
C LEU A 31 -0.67 -5.01 -22.25
N GLN A 32 -1.89 -4.57 -22.55
CA GLN A 32 -2.24 -3.16 -22.71
C GLN A 32 -3.53 -2.91 -21.96
N TYR A 33 -3.80 -1.67 -21.60
CA TYR A 33 -5.07 -1.29 -20.98
C TYR A 33 -5.67 -0.06 -21.68
N TRP A 34 -6.99 0.05 -21.56
CA TRP A 34 -7.70 1.18 -22.13
C TRP A 34 -7.65 2.39 -21.20
N LYS A 35 -7.08 3.47 -21.71
CA LYS A 35 -7.15 4.77 -21.06
C LYS A 35 -8.43 5.47 -21.50
N ASN A 36 -9.33 5.70 -20.56
CA ASN A 36 -10.52 6.48 -20.80
C ASN A 36 -10.14 7.98 -20.89
N ASN A 37 -10.24 8.55 -22.07
CA ASN A 37 -10.01 9.97 -22.32
C ASN A 37 -11.34 10.77 -22.33
N GLY A 38 -12.47 10.10 -22.08
CA GLY A 38 -13.80 10.70 -21.96
C GLY A 38 -14.05 11.29 -20.58
N GLU A 39 -15.12 12.10 -20.48
CA GLU A 39 -15.51 12.75 -19.23
C GLU A 39 -16.24 11.81 -18.26
N THR A 40 -16.77 10.68 -18.75
CA THR A 40 -17.56 9.74 -17.95
C THR A 40 -16.78 8.44 -17.72
N PRO A 41 -16.40 8.13 -16.48
CA PRO A 41 -15.75 6.87 -16.16
C PRO A 41 -16.64 5.66 -16.51
N GLY A 42 -16.04 4.65 -17.18
CA GLY A 42 -16.72 3.38 -17.47
C GLY A 42 -17.55 3.35 -18.76
N GLN A 43 -17.72 4.45 -19.49
CA GLN A 43 -18.30 4.43 -20.83
C GLN A 43 -17.21 4.20 -21.89
N TRP A 44 -17.51 3.30 -22.82
CA TRP A 44 -16.71 3.12 -24.03
C TRP A 44 -16.92 4.33 -24.94
N ASP A 45 -15.86 5.10 -25.17
CA ASP A 45 -15.83 6.22 -26.09
C ASP A 45 -14.81 5.93 -27.20
N GLU A 46 -15.07 6.40 -28.42
CA GLU A 46 -14.12 6.33 -29.54
C GLU A 46 -12.79 7.06 -29.24
N LYS A 47 -12.78 7.89 -28.22
CA LYS A 47 -11.57 8.59 -27.72
C LYS A 47 -10.68 7.74 -26.79
N ASN A 48 -11.10 6.53 -26.44
CA ASN A 48 -10.29 5.65 -25.61
C ASN A 48 -9.04 5.23 -26.38
N THR A 49 -7.90 5.38 -25.77
CA THR A 49 -6.61 4.96 -26.36
C THR A 49 -6.07 3.75 -25.63
N LEU A 50 -5.51 2.81 -26.39
CA LEU A 50 -4.80 1.66 -25.84
C LEU A 50 -3.40 2.12 -25.44
N VAL A 51 -3.04 1.93 -24.17
CA VAL A 51 -1.76 2.36 -23.62
C VAL A 51 -1.04 1.17 -23.00
N HIS A 52 0.28 1.25 -23.01
CA HIS A 52 1.16 0.17 -22.55
C HIS A 52 1.78 0.47 -21.18
N ASP A 53 1.82 1.71 -20.79
CA ASP A 53 2.48 2.15 -19.55
C ASP A 53 1.64 3.17 -18.77
N ILE A 54 1.92 3.28 -17.50
CA ILE A 54 1.34 4.28 -16.60
C ILE A 54 2.47 5.00 -15.89
N THR A 55 2.50 6.31 -16.02
CA THR A 55 3.39 7.16 -15.24
C THR A 55 2.64 7.79 -14.07
N THR A 56 3.18 7.64 -12.87
CA THR A 56 2.66 8.26 -11.65
C THR A 56 3.73 9.07 -10.93
N THR A 57 3.32 10.21 -10.38
CA THR A 57 4.12 11.02 -9.47
C THR A 57 3.34 11.19 -8.19
N GLU A 58 3.93 10.76 -7.08
CA GLU A 58 3.21 10.55 -5.82
C GLU A 58 3.97 11.20 -4.65
N LEU A 59 3.19 11.76 -3.73
CA LEU A 59 3.68 12.13 -2.40
C LEU A 59 2.90 11.34 -1.35
N GLY A 60 3.62 10.76 -0.41
CA GLY A 60 3.03 9.98 0.67
C GLY A 60 3.49 10.45 2.04
N VAL A 61 2.61 10.31 3.02
CA VAL A 61 2.92 10.47 4.44
C VAL A 61 2.42 9.25 5.18
N THR A 62 3.28 8.67 6.00
CA THR A 62 2.94 7.54 6.87
C THR A 62 3.22 7.92 8.32
N LEU A 63 2.22 7.78 9.15
CA LEU A 63 2.30 7.93 10.60
C LEU A 63 2.30 6.53 11.21
N ARG A 64 3.27 6.26 12.07
CA ARG A 64 3.35 5.01 12.84
C ARG A 64 3.41 5.33 14.32
N TYR A 65 2.61 4.63 15.10
CA TYR A 65 2.61 4.75 16.55
C TYR A 65 2.61 3.36 17.20
N ALA A 66 3.61 3.10 18.02
CA ALA A 66 3.79 1.83 18.73
C ALA A 66 4.05 2.10 20.22
N PRO A 67 3.00 2.35 21.02
CA PRO A 67 3.14 2.65 22.44
C PRO A 67 3.77 1.47 23.20
N GLY A 68 4.78 1.75 24.02
CA GLY A 68 5.47 0.74 24.81
C GLY A 68 6.46 -0.11 24.00
N GLU A 69 6.74 0.23 22.76
CA GLU A 69 7.80 -0.42 21.99
C GLU A 69 9.16 -0.09 22.58
N THR A 70 9.96 -1.12 22.83
CA THR A 70 11.37 -0.99 23.19
C THR A 70 12.23 -1.28 21.97
N PHE A 71 13.29 -0.51 21.79
CA PHE A 71 14.16 -0.64 20.63
C PHE A 71 15.63 -0.44 20.99
N VAL A 72 16.51 -0.98 20.17
CA VAL A 72 17.95 -0.80 20.24
C VAL A 72 18.40 0.00 19.02
N ASN A 73 19.11 1.08 19.24
CA ASN A 73 19.72 1.86 18.19
C ASN A 73 21.04 1.22 17.78
N THR A 74 21.12 0.73 16.56
CA THR A 74 22.39 0.29 15.94
C THR A 74 22.97 1.44 15.12
N LYS A 75 24.21 1.30 14.65
CA LYS A 75 24.86 2.31 13.79
C LYS A 75 24.13 2.53 12.45
N GLN A 76 23.33 1.56 12.01
CA GLN A 76 22.68 1.60 10.69
C GLN A 76 21.17 1.84 10.77
N ARG A 77 20.51 1.33 11.81
CA ARG A 77 19.06 1.43 11.94
C ARG A 77 18.61 1.19 13.39
N ARG A 78 17.40 1.63 13.67
CA ARG A 78 16.67 1.25 14.88
C ARG A 78 16.02 -0.11 14.69
N VAL A 79 16.17 -0.99 15.68
CA VAL A 79 15.61 -2.34 15.67
C VAL A 79 14.67 -2.49 16.86
N PRO A 80 13.35 -2.76 16.62
CA PRO A 80 12.43 -3.04 17.71
C PRO A 80 12.80 -4.36 18.38
N VAL A 81 12.79 -4.36 19.71
CA VAL A 81 13.07 -5.53 20.56
C VAL A 81 11.77 -6.15 21.05
N SER A 82 10.80 -5.34 21.47
CA SER A 82 9.48 -5.82 21.85
C SER A 82 8.60 -5.97 20.61
N LEU A 83 8.16 -7.22 20.35
CA LEU A 83 7.32 -7.55 19.20
C LEU A 83 5.82 -7.59 19.54
N ASP A 84 5.46 -7.36 20.78
CA ASP A 84 4.11 -7.45 21.36
C ASP A 84 3.44 -6.08 21.57
N ALA A 85 4.19 -4.99 21.41
CA ALA A 85 3.60 -3.66 21.41
C ALA A 85 2.57 -3.51 20.28
N PRO A 86 1.38 -2.93 20.56
CA PRO A 86 0.43 -2.62 19.49
C PRO A 86 1.04 -1.60 18.54
N THR A 87 0.90 -1.83 17.24
CA THR A 87 1.38 -0.90 16.22
C THR A 87 0.21 -0.38 15.41
N PHE A 88 0.07 0.92 15.38
CA PHE A 88 -0.91 1.66 14.57
C PHE A 88 -0.17 2.31 13.42
N THR A 89 -0.67 2.16 12.22
CA THR A 89 -0.11 2.82 11.03
C THR A 89 -1.24 3.48 10.26
N LEU A 90 -1.03 4.73 9.87
CA LEU A 90 -1.91 5.48 8.99
C LEU A 90 -1.06 6.06 7.87
N SER A 91 -1.39 5.75 6.63
CA SER A 91 -0.72 6.27 5.46
C SER A 91 -1.70 6.99 4.54
N HIS A 92 -1.24 8.05 3.92
CA HIS A 92 -1.95 8.76 2.87
C HIS A 92 -1.01 9.04 1.73
N THR A 93 -1.41 8.64 0.52
CA THR A 93 -0.64 8.86 -0.71
C THR A 93 -1.49 9.64 -1.69
N ALA A 94 -0.96 10.75 -2.18
CA ALA A 94 -1.56 11.58 -3.21
C ALA A 94 -0.76 11.47 -4.51
N GLY A 95 -1.42 11.14 -5.60
CA GLY A 95 -0.87 11.17 -6.96
C GLY A 95 -1.25 12.47 -7.66
N PHE A 96 -0.35 13.01 -8.46
CA PHE A 96 -0.49 14.31 -9.11
C PHE A 96 -0.40 14.18 -10.64
N LYS A 97 -1.47 14.57 -11.32
CA LYS A 97 -1.51 14.66 -12.78
C LYS A 97 -0.74 15.90 -13.25
N GLY A 98 0.08 15.72 -14.30
CA GLY A 98 0.83 16.81 -14.93
C GLY A 98 2.18 17.13 -14.25
N VAL A 99 2.46 16.59 -13.09
CA VAL A 99 3.76 16.76 -12.42
C VAL A 99 4.71 15.67 -12.92
N LEU A 100 5.84 16.05 -13.49
CA LEU A 100 6.85 15.13 -14.05
C LEU A 100 6.28 14.05 -14.99
N GLY A 101 5.19 14.36 -15.71
CA GLY A 101 4.53 13.41 -16.59
C GLY A 101 3.51 12.49 -15.91
N GLY A 102 3.21 12.71 -14.63
CA GLY A 102 2.14 11.97 -13.94
C GLY A 102 0.80 12.08 -14.68
N GLU A 103 0.12 10.97 -14.86
CA GLU A 103 -1.09 10.89 -15.70
C GLU A 103 -2.38 10.98 -14.92
N TYR A 104 -2.35 10.64 -13.62
CA TYR A 104 -3.55 10.51 -12.79
C TYR A 104 -3.46 11.30 -11.49
N ASN A 105 -4.61 11.89 -11.09
CA ASN A 105 -4.82 12.38 -9.74
C ASN A 105 -5.51 11.29 -8.93
N PHE A 106 -4.93 10.93 -7.80
CA PHE A 106 -5.55 9.98 -6.88
C PHE A 106 -5.17 10.25 -5.44
N ASN A 107 -6.00 9.77 -4.53
CA ASN A 107 -5.77 9.83 -3.10
C ASN A 107 -6.08 8.45 -2.51
N LEU A 108 -5.07 7.82 -1.94
CA LEU A 108 -5.16 6.54 -1.25
C LEU A 108 -4.90 6.75 0.23
N THR A 109 -5.82 6.30 1.07
CA THR A 109 -5.66 6.31 2.52
C THR A 109 -5.72 4.88 3.03
N GLU A 110 -4.74 4.47 3.82
CA GLU A 110 -4.69 3.15 4.42
C GLU A 110 -4.43 3.25 5.91
N ALA A 111 -5.09 2.42 6.68
CA ALA A 111 -4.90 2.30 8.12
C ALA A 111 -4.66 0.83 8.48
N SER A 112 -3.75 0.58 9.42
CA SER A 112 -3.54 -0.76 9.95
C SER A 112 -3.29 -0.76 11.44
N ILE A 113 -3.73 -1.82 12.10
CA ILE A 113 -3.49 -2.11 13.50
C ILE A 113 -2.94 -3.52 13.58
N ARG A 114 -1.80 -3.67 14.24
CA ARG A 114 -1.18 -4.97 14.50
C ARG A 114 -0.95 -5.15 15.99
N LYS A 115 -1.30 -6.33 16.52
CA LYS A 115 -1.09 -6.68 17.92
C LYS A 115 -0.75 -8.15 18.05
N ARG A 116 0.28 -8.46 18.85
CA ARG A 116 0.61 -9.82 19.28
C ARG A 116 0.07 -10.07 20.68
N PHE A 117 -0.57 -11.21 20.86
CA PHE A 117 -1.03 -11.72 22.15
C PHE A 117 -0.29 -13.00 22.48
N TRP A 118 0.27 -13.06 23.68
CA TRP A 118 0.87 -14.28 24.22
C TRP A 118 -0.17 -15.07 24.97
N LEU A 119 -0.40 -16.31 24.55
CA LEU A 119 -1.40 -17.21 25.13
C LEU A 119 -0.77 -18.24 26.11
N GLY A 120 0.37 -17.92 26.68
CA GLY A 120 1.11 -18.81 27.58
C GLY A 120 1.58 -20.07 26.87
N SER A 121 1.23 -21.25 27.41
CA SER A 121 1.58 -22.54 26.82
C SER A 121 0.91 -22.84 25.47
N TRP A 122 -0.10 -22.07 25.07
CA TRP A 122 -0.83 -22.19 23.79
C TRP A 122 -0.12 -21.47 22.64
N GLY A 123 0.94 -20.72 22.94
CA GLY A 123 1.74 -20.03 21.94
C GLY A 123 1.41 -18.55 21.80
N LYS A 124 1.37 -18.05 20.58
CA LYS A 124 1.09 -16.64 20.26
C LYS A 124 -0.03 -16.51 19.23
N LEU A 125 -0.77 -15.41 19.33
CA LEU A 125 -1.76 -14.97 18.36
C LEU A 125 -1.34 -13.60 17.81
N ASP A 126 -1.06 -13.51 16.53
CA ASP A 126 -0.82 -12.24 15.82
C ASP A 126 -2.12 -11.81 15.14
N VAL A 127 -2.60 -10.63 15.47
CA VAL A 127 -3.81 -10.06 14.86
C VAL A 127 -3.43 -8.83 14.07
N THR A 128 -3.83 -8.78 12.82
CA THR A 128 -3.63 -7.62 11.93
C THR A 128 -4.95 -7.23 11.30
N ALA A 129 -5.42 -6.02 11.59
CA ALA A 129 -6.56 -5.40 10.91
C ALA A 129 -6.05 -4.32 9.98
N ARG A 130 -6.57 -4.28 8.75
CA ARG A 130 -6.26 -3.28 7.73
C ARG A 130 -7.52 -2.75 7.09
N ALA A 131 -7.52 -1.46 6.75
CA ALA A 131 -8.55 -0.85 5.95
C ALA A 131 -7.91 0.16 5.00
N GLY A 132 -8.46 0.29 3.80
CA GLY A 132 -7.99 1.25 2.82
C GLY A 132 -9.12 1.78 1.97
N ALA A 133 -8.94 3.00 1.47
CA ALA A 133 -9.87 3.67 0.59
C ALA A 133 -9.13 4.47 -0.47
N GLN A 134 -9.46 4.20 -1.72
CA GLN A 134 -9.13 4.99 -2.89
C GLN A 134 -10.26 5.99 -3.11
N TRP A 135 -9.98 7.28 -2.98
CA TRP A 135 -11.02 8.31 -3.00
C TRP A 135 -11.40 8.77 -4.41
N ASN A 136 -10.53 8.55 -5.38
CA ASN A 136 -10.72 8.96 -6.76
C ASN A 136 -10.91 7.75 -7.66
N THR A 137 -11.62 7.93 -8.76
CA THR A 137 -11.68 6.93 -9.83
C THR A 137 -10.32 6.84 -10.50
N VAL A 138 -9.75 5.66 -10.52
CA VAL A 138 -8.44 5.36 -11.11
C VAL A 138 -8.56 4.20 -12.10
N PRO A 139 -7.66 4.08 -13.08
CA PRO A 139 -7.66 2.94 -13.98
C PRO A 139 -7.31 1.65 -13.22
N PHE A 140 -7.74 0.53 -13.77
CA PHE A 140 -7.55 -0.81 -13.24
C PHE A 140 -6.16 -1.09 -12.61
N PRO A 141 -5.02 -0.74 -13.24
CA PRO A 141 -3.71 -1.07 -12.65
C PRO A 141 -3.37 -0.28 -11.38
N LEU A 142 -4.09 0.79 -11.07
CA LEU A 142 -3.90 1.59 -9.85
C LEU A 142 -4.90 1.23 -8.74
N LEU A 143 -5.82 0.29 -8.99
CA LEU A 143 -6.72 -0.22 -7.96
C LEU A 143 -5.97 -1.09 -6.95
N ASN A 144 -6.51 -1.14 -5.74
CA ASN A 144 -5.94 -1.98 -4.70
C ASN A 144 -6.30 -3.45 -4.94
N LEU A 145 -5.26 -4.29 -4.95
CA LEU A 145 -5.38 -5.74 -5.05
C LEU A 145 -5.10 -6.36 -3.68
N PRO A 146 -6.03 -7.18 -3.13
CA PRO A 146 -5.73 -7.94 -1.92
C PRO A 146 -4.56 -8.89 -2.18
N MET A 147 -3.73 -9.12 -1.17
CA MET A 147 -2.66 -10.11 -1.23
C MET A 147 -3.26 -11.52 -1.36
N ALA A 148 -3.37 -11.99 -2.58
CA ALA A 148 -3.91 -13.30 -2.91
C ALA A 148 -2.85 -14.40 -2.78
N ASN A 149 -3.30 -15.65 -2.92
CA ASN A 149 -2.41 -16.79 -3.02
C ASN A 149 -1.58 -16.70 -4.30
N LEU A 150 -0.28 -16.51 -4.14
CA LEU A 150 0.69 -16.57 -5.22
C LEU A 150 1.38 -17.93 -5.19
N SER A 151 1.62 -18.50 -6.36
CA SER A 151 2.27 -19.81 -6.54
C SER A 151 3.77 -19.76 -6.21
N TYR A 152 4.14 -19.14 -5.10
CA TYR A 152 5.52 -19.12 -4.61
C TYR A 152 5.73 -20.12 -3.48
N ILE A 153 6.97 -20.60 -3.35
CA ILE A 153 7.40 -21.54 -2.31
C ILE A 153 7.27 -20.92 -0.90
N THR A 154 7.36 -19.60 -0.80
CA THR A 154 7.23 -18.86 0.46
C THR A 154 5.85 -18.18 0.54
N GLN A 155 5.03 -18.60 1.49
CA GLN A 155 3.77 -17.94 1.78
C GLN A 155 4.00 -16.72 2.68
N ASN A 156 3.35 -15.61 2.35
CA ASN A 156 3.27 -14.48 3.26
C ASN A 156 2.13 -14.75 4.26
N ASN A 157 2.41 -14.63 5.56
CA ASN A 157 1.40 -14.82 6.62
C ASN A 157 0.23 -13.83 6.55
N GLU A 158 0.34 -12.79 5.74
CA GLU A 158 -0.68 -11.77 5.54
C GLU A 158 -1.48 -11.96 4.25
N SER A 159 -1.21 -13.04 3.48
CA SER A 159 -1.94 -13.36 2.25
C SER A 159 -3.20 -14.16 2.53
N PHE A 160 -4.23 -13.92 1.71
CA PHE A 160 -5.47 -14.69 1.72
C PHE A 160 -5.32 -15.89 0.79
N ASN A 161 -5.06 -17.06 1.35
CA ASN A 161 -4.73 -18.27 0.58
C ASN A 161 -5.88 -18.83 -0.28
N LEU A 162 -7.11 -18.41 -0.02
CA LEU A 162 -8.31 -18.87 -0.76
C LEU A 162 -8.75 -17.89 -1.87
N ILE A 163 -8.05 -16.78 -2.03
CA ILE A 163 -8.34 -15.78 -3.06
C ILE A 163 -7.32 -15.92 -4.19
N ASN A 164 -7.81 -15.98 -5.42
CA ASN A 164 -6.94 -15.96 -6.59
C ASN A 164 -6.41 -14.55 -6.86
N ASN A 165 -5.24 -14.47 -7.49
CA ASN A 165 -4.68 -13.19 -7.89
C ASN A 165 -5.61 -12.48 -8.88
N MET A 166 -5.85 -11.18 -8.69
CA MET A 166 -6.74 -10.35 -9.50
C MET A 166 -8.23 -10.74 -9.49
N GLU A 167 -8.67 -11.60 -8.59
CA GLU A 167 -10.08 -11.98 -8.47
C GLU A 167 -10.94 -10.82 -7.96
N PHE A 168 -10.39 -9.99 -7.07
CA PHE A 168 -11.07 -8.83 -6.51
C PHE A 168 -10.29 -7.55 -6.79
N LEU A 169 -10.98 -6.55 -7.32
CA LEU A 169 -10.50 -5.21 -7.55
C LEU A 169 -11.29 -4.27 -6.65
N ASN A 170 -10.61 -3.62 -5.72
CA ASN A 170 -11.28 -2.84 -4.70
C ASN A 170 -10.83 -1.38 -4.72
N ASP A 171 -11.79 -0.47 -4.67
CA ASP A 171 -11.58 0.94 -4.32
C ASP A 171 -11.56 1.13 -2.79
N ARG A 172 -12.22 0.23 -2.04
CA ARG A 172 -12.24 0.20 -0.57
C ARG A 172 -12.15 -1.22 -0.06
N TYR A 173 -11.43 -1.41 1.01
CA TYR A 173 -11.31 -2.72 1.64
C TYR A 173 -11.19 -2.64 3.16
N ALA A 174 -11.58 -3.70 3.82
CA ALA A 174 -11.24 -3.98 5.21
C ALA A 174 -10.88 -5.46 5.33
N SER A 175 -9.83 -5.76 6.06
CA SER A 175 -9.34 -7.12 6.27
C SER A 175 -8.94 -7.36 7.71
N LEU A 176 -9.08 -8.60 8.16
CA LEU A 176 -8.64 -9.09 9.45
C LEU A 176 -7.92 -10.43 9.25
N ASN A 177 -6.68 -10.49 9.70
CA ASN A 177 -5.82 -11.69 9.69
C ASN A 177 -5.37 -12.06 11.09
#